data_b7cd5317e04af1dbe19791688d8a1a2e
#
_entry.id   b7cd5317e04af1dbe19791688d8a1a2e
#
_cell.length_a   1.000
_cell.length_b   1.000
_cell.length_c   1.000
_cell.angle_alpha   90.00
_cell.angle_beta   90.00
_cell.angle_gamma   90.00
#
_symmetry.space_group_name_H-M   'P 1'
#
loop_
_entity.id
_entity.type
_entity.pdbx_description
1 polymer ?
#
loop_
_entity_poly.entity_id
_entity_poly.type
_entity_poly.pdbx_seq_one_letter_code
_entity_poly.pdbx_strand_id
1 'polypeptide(L)'
;MKLEESIQYLRCFSTIETECFNLYSNLSKRINHPESSFILGIAYDSLKCSKISQAILDCFDQSDPENLKTKKDLTDLAAELSTFSKEIQRINCLNYQSTCEILKELTKIEKLLTDTYSNYAQSSAIKAIAQEVTKYTNVNVDNFAKVFQKIAEEKERHREELIEIIYALEQTEANRLRQITPVIKYQNPDAWIRGSTIQIFSTNSTTAISAE
;
A
#
# COMPACT_ATOMS: atom_id res chain seq x y z
N MET A 1 -1.70 -14.93 26.86
CA MET A 1 -1.27 -15.50 25.59
C MET A 1 0.02 -16.25 25.86
N LYS A 2 0.15 -17.47 25.35
CA LYS A 2 1.36 -18.29 25.52
C LYS A 2 2.47 -17.78 24.60
N LEU A 3 3.75 -18.05 24.93
CA LEU A 3 4.91 -17.67 24.11
C LEU A 3 4.77 -18.17 22.67
N GLU A 4 4.32 -19.40 22.49
CA GLU A 4 4.08 -20.03 21.18
C GLU A 4 3.09 -19.23 20.31
N GLU A 5 1.97 -18.76 20.89
CA GLU A 5 1.02 -17.90 20.18
C GLU A 5 1.67 -16.55 19.75
N SER A 6 2.55 -16.05 20.61
CA SER A 6 3.25 -14.78 20.35
C SER A 6 4.26 -14.92 19.22
N ILE A 7 4.97 -16.05 19.15
CA ILE A 7 5.89 -16.39 18.06
C ILE A 7 5.12 -16.51 16.72
N GLN A 8 3.92 -17.11 16.77
CA GLN A 8 3.06 -17.20 15.58
C GLN A 8 2.65 -15.83 15.04
N TYR A 9 2.30 -14.88 15.92
CA TYR A 9 2.03 -13.51 15.48
C TYR A 9 3.22 -12.91 14.72
N LEU A 10 4.44 -13.06 15.24
CA LEU A 10 5.65 -12.56 14.59
C LEU A 10 5.88 -13.19 13.22
N ARG A 11 5.62 -14.50 13.08
CA ARG A 11 5.70 -15.17 11.78
C ARG A 11 4.68 -14.62 10.79
N CYS A 12 3.43 -14.45 11.23
CA CYS A 12 2.40 -13.83 10.40
C CYS A 12 2.79 -12.40 9.98
N PHE A 13 3.28 -11.58 10.90
CA PHE A 13 3.75 -10.23 10.59
C PHE A 13 4.89 -10.23 9.58
N SER A 14 5.92 -11.08 9.76
CA SER A 14 7.01 -11.19 8.79
C SER A 14 6.50 -11.57 7.39
N THR A 15 5.55 -12.50 7.31
CA THR A 15 4.93 -12.92 6.04
C THR A 15 4.10 -11.80 5.41
N ILE A 16 3.20 -11.19 6.18
CA ILE A 16 2.34 -10.08 5.70
C ILE A 16 3.21 -8.95 5.16
N GLU A 17 4.23 -8.52 5.91
CA GLU A 17 5.11 -7.43 5.49
C GLU A 17 5.93 -7.78 4.23
N THR A 18 6.31 -9.04 4.07
CA THR A 18 6.95 -9.52 2.84
C THR A 18 5.98 -9.43 1.65
N GLU A 19 4.72 -9.82 1.84
CA GLU A 19 3.71 -9.70 0.78
C GLU A 19 3.34 -8.24 0.49
N CYS A 20 3.30 -7.36 1.51
CA CYS A 20 3.16 -5.92 1.32
C CYS A 20 4.33 -5.34 0.49
N PHE A 21 5.58 -5.71 0.81
CA PHE A 21 6.74 -5.32 0.01
C PHE A 21 6.59 -5.75 -1.46
N ASN A 22 6.20 -7.00 -1.72
CA ASN A 22 5.99 -7.52 -3.06
C ASN A 22 4.90 -6.74 -3.79
N LEU A 23 3.78 -6.50 -3.13
CA LEU A 23 2.62 -5.81 -3.66
C LEU A 23 2.96 -4.36 -4.04
N TYR A 24 3.50 -3.57 -3.10
CA TYR A 24 3.87 -2.18 -3.35
C TYR A 24 5.00 -2.04 -4.38
N SER A 25 5.99 -2.95 -4.37
CA SER A 25 7.06 -2.98 -5.38
C SER A 25 6.52 -3.27 -6.78
N ASN A 26 5.53 -4.17 -6.90
CA ASN A 26 4.89 -4.46 -8.18
C ASN A 26 4.01 -3.30 -8.64
N LEU A 27 3.26 -2.71 -7.72
CA LEU A 27 2.39 -1.57 -8.00
C LEU A 27 3.19 -0.35 -8.48
N SER A 28 4.31 -0.01 -7.80
CA SER A 28 5.16 1.11 -8.18
C SER A 28 5.70 1.02 -9.62
N LYS A 29 5.95 -0.20 -10.12
CA LYS A 29 6.41 -0.46 -11.50
C LYS A 29 5.30 -0.32 -12.55
N ARG A 30 4.04 -0.32 -12.15
CA ARG A 30 2.85 -0.29 -13.04
C ARG A 30 2.21 1.09 -13.13
N ILE A 31 2.56 1.97 -12.20
CA ILE A 31 2.09 3.34 -12.16
C ILE A 31 3.11 4.22 -12.92
N ASN A 32 2.68 4.77 -14.04
CA ASN A 32 3.51 5.71 -14.81
C ASN A 32 3.26 7.15 -14.32
N HIS A 33 3.63 7.43 -13.07
CA HIS A 33 3.45 8.74 -12.42
C HIS A 33 4.54 8.96 -11.36
N PRO A 34 4.94 10.21 -11.07
CA PRO A 34 5.95 10.54 -10.04
C PRO A 34 5.66 9.93 -8.67
N GLU A 35 4.41 9.76 -8.30
CA GLU A 35 3.97 9.16 -7.03
C GLU A 35 4.38 7.69 -6.88
N SER A 36 4.78 7.03 -7.96
CA SER A 36 5.33 5.66 -7.91
C SER A 36 6.53 5.54 -6.96
N SER A 37 7.31 6.61 -6.80
CA SER A 37 8.45 6.65 -5.87
C SER A 37 8.04 6.59 -4.41
N PHE A 38 6.93 7.22 -4.02
CA PHE A 38 6.38 7.13 -2.67
C PHE A 38 5.87 5.73 -2.37
N ILE A 39 5.16 5.11 -3.32
CA ILE A 39 4.70 3.72 -3.21
C ILE A 39 5.88 2.75 -3.05
N LEU A 40 6.99 3.01 -3.75
CA LEU A 40 8.21 2.23 -3.59
C LEU A 40 8.83 2.46 -2.19
N GLY A 41 8.74 3.66 -1.63
CA GLY A 41 9.14 3.96 -0.26
C GLY A 41 8.38 3.10 0.76
N ILE A 42 7.05 3.04 0.65
CA ILE A 42 6.18 2.18 1.47
C ILE A 42 6.60 0.70 1.36
N ALA A 43 6.97 0.25 0.15
CA ALA A 43 7.47 -1.11 -0.05
C ALA A 43 8.71 -1.39 0.81
N TYR A 44 9.71 -0.52 0.79
CA TYR A 44 10.94 -0.71 1.56
C TYR A 44 10.71 -0.63 3.07
N ASP A 45 9.77 0.19 3.53
CA ASP A 45 9.38 0.23 4.94
C ASP A 45 8.72 -1.09 5.37
N SER A 46 7.89 -1.69 4.52
CA SER A 46 7.34 -3.03 4.77
C SER A 46 8.43 -4.10 4.83
N LEU A 47 9.42 -4.05 3.92
CA LEU A 47 10.56 -4.97 3.98
C LEU A 47 11.35 -4.81 5.29
N LYS A 48 11.57 -3.59 5.75
CA LYS A 48 12.20 -3.31 7.05
C LYS A 48 11.41 -3.93 8.20
N CYS A 49 10.08 -3.78 8.22
CA CYS A 49 9.22 -4.38 9.25
C CYS A 49 9.26 -5.91 9.22
N SER A 50 9.28 -6.53 8.05
CA SER A 50 9.49 -7.98 7.89
C SER A 50 10.82 -8.42 8.50
N LYS A 51 11.91 -7.71 8.21
CA LYS A 51 13.24 -8.03 8.74
C LYS A 51 13.35 -7.85 10.24
N ILE A 52 12.66 -6.86 10.83
CA ILE A 52 12.58 -6.69 12.28
C ILE A 52 11.89 -7.91 12.91
N SER A 53 10.73 -8.32 12.39
CA SER A 53 10.01 -9.49 12.87
C SER A 53 10.84 -10.76 12.75
N GLN A 54 11.55 -10.94 11.64
CA GLN A 54 12.43 -12.09 11.42
C GLN A 54 13.61 -12.09 12.39
N ALA A 55 14.27 -10.97 12.62
CA ALA A 55 15.40 -10.87 13.56
C ALA A 55 14.98 -11.22 15.00
N ILE A 56 13.74 -10.89 15.37
CA ILE A 56 13.18 -11.33 16.67
C ILE A 56 12.95 -12.84 16.66
N LEU A 57 12.40 -13.40 15.59
CA LEU A 57 12.16 -14.83 15.46
C LEU A 57 13.46 -15.66 15.51
N ASP A 58 14.53 -15.13 14.95
CA ASP A 58 15.84 -15.78 14.94
C ASP A 58 16.46 -15.92 16.36
N CYS A 59 15.93 -15.18 17.36
CA CYS A 59 16.30 -15.33 18.75
C CYS A 59 15.65 -16.58 19.42
N PHE A 60 14.69 -17.20 18.77
CA PHE A 60 14.01 -18.40 19.29
C PHE A 60 14.52 -19.63 18.57
N ASP A 61 14.82 -20.67 19.35
CA ASP A 61 15.23 -21.95 18.77
C ASP A 61 14.10 -22.51 17.90
N GLN A 62 14.41 -22.93 16.67
CA GLN A 62 13.41 -23.32 15.67
C GLN A 62 12.86 -24.74 15.94
N SER A 63 12.40 -25.00 17.16
CA SER A 63 11.70 -26.24 17.49
C SER A 63 10.31 -26.23 16.84
N ASP A 64 10.24 -26.98 15.75
CA ASP A 64 9.06 -27.51 15.06
C ASP A 64 7.90 -26.53 14.74
N PRO A 65 7.84 -26.00 13.48
CA PRO A 65 6.78 -25.08 13.06
C PRO A 65 5.42 -25.75 12.79
N GLU A 66 5.34 -27.09 12.71
CA GLU A 66 4.17 -27.76 12.10
C GLU A 66 2.92 -27.87 12.98
N ASN A 67 3.02 -27.66 14.30
CA ASN A 67 1.90 -27.91 15.21
C ASN A 67 1.21 -26.67 15.80
N LEU A 68 1.58 -25.46 15.42
CA LEU A 68 1.03 -24.24 15.98
C LEU A 68 -0.17 -23.74 15.16
N LYS A 69 -1.34 -23.64 15.80
CA LYS A 69 -2.55 -23.06 15.19
C LYS A 69 -2.33 -21.59 14.88
N THR A 70 -2.10 -21.29 13.62
CA THR A 70 -2.00 -19.92 13.10
C THR A 70 -3.33 -19.18 13.32
N LYS A 71 -3.28 -17.87 13.60
CA LYS A 71 -4.49 -17.06 13.55
C LYS A 71 -4.96 -17.00 12.10
N LYS A 72 -6.09 -17.62 11.83
CA LYS A 72 -6.67 -17.78 10.50
C LYS A 72 -6.74 -16.43 9.77
N ASP A 73 -7.23 -15.39 10.42
CA ASP A 73 -7.44 -14.07 9.82
C ASP A 73 -6.14 -13.44 9.28
N LEU A 74 -4.99 -13.57 9.97
CA LEU A 74 -3.71 -13.03 9.51
C LEU A 74 -3.11 -13.88 8.38
N THR A 75 -3.35 -15.18 8.41
CA THR A 75 -2.89 -16.09 7.33
C THR A 75 -3.70 -15.85 6.07
N ASP A 76 -5.00 -15.65 6.20
CA ASP A 76 -5.91 -15.33 5.09
C ASP A 76 -5.51 -13.98 4.47
N LEU A 77 -5.21 -12.96 5.27
CA LEU A 77 -4.71 -11.66 4.79
C LEU A 77 -3.41 -11.80 3.99
N ALA A 78 -2.44 -12.58 4.47
CA ALA A 78 -1.20 -12.81 3.74
C ALA A 78 -1.44 -13.49 2.39
N ALA A 79 -2.35 -14.45 2.32
CA ALA A 79 -2.73 -15.14 1.08
C ALA A 79 -3.45 -14.20 0.10
N GLU A 80 -4.32 -13.33 0.60
CA GLU A 80 -5.00 -12.30 -0.21
C GLU A 80 -3.99 -11.31 -0.80
N LEU A 81 -3.05 -10.79 0.00
CA LEU A 81 -1.99 -9.89 -0.45
C LEU A 81 -1.10 -10.54 -1.52
N SER A 82 -0.72 -11.81 -1.32
CA SER A 82 0.07 -12.56 -2.30
C SER A 82 -0.70 -12.72 -3.62
N THR A 83 -1.98 -13.03 -3.56
CA THR A 83 -2.85 -13.16 -4.75
C THR A 83 -2.96 -11.82 -5.47
N PHE A 84 -3.24 -10.75 -4.75
CA PHE A 84 -3.36 -9.41 -5.29
C PHE A 84 -2.03 -8.92 -5.93
N SER A 85 -0.89 -9.19 -5.29
CA SER A 85 0.43 -8.91 -5.85
C SER A 85 0.67 -9.60 -7.19
N LYS A 86 0.27 -10.88 -7.32
CA LYS A 86 0.37 -11.64 -8.57
C LYS A 86 -0.55 -11.10 -9.67
N GLU A 87 -1.73 -10.63 -9.32
CA GLU A 87 -2.67 -9.99 -10.26
C GLU A 87 -2.07 -8.70 -10.82
N ILE A 88 -1.53 -7.83 -9.95
CA ILE A 88 -0.86 -6.60 -10.37
C ILE A 88 0.35 -6.90 -11.28
N GLN A 89 1.12 -7.96 -11.02
CA GLN A 89 2.23 -8.35 -11.87
C GLN A 89 1.84 -8.65 -13.32
N ARG A 90 0.62 -9.13 -13.55
CA ARG A 90 0.10 -9.47 -14.90
C ARG A 90 -0.34 -8.25 -15.70
N ILE A 91 -0.52 -7.11 -15.04
CA ILE A 91 -0.96 -5.87 -15.69
C ILE A 91 0.29 -5.13 -16.20
N ASN A 92 0.30 -4.74 -17.47
CA ASN A 92 1.45 -4.01 -18.04
C ASN A 92 1.52 -2.56 -17.56
N CYS A 93 0.38 -1.86 -17.54
CA CYS A 93 0.26 -0.49 -17.05
C CYS A 93 -1.13 -0.29 -16.47
N LEU A 94 -1.20 0.36 -15.32
CA LEU A 94 -2.47 0.72 -14.69
C LEU A 94 -2.95 2.06 -15.24
N ASN A 95 -4.24 2.11 -15.57
CA ASN A 95 -4.89 3.39 -15.84
C ASN A 95 -5.17 4.11 -14.52
N TYR A 96 -5.52 5.38 -14.65
CA TYR A 96 -5.80 6.26 -13.51
C TYR A 96 -6.86 5.68 -12.55
N GLN A 97 -8.02 5.30 -13.08
CA GLN A 97 -9.15 4.81 -12.26
C GLN A 97 -8.77 3.55 -11.50
N SER A 98 -8.19 2.56 -12.18
CA SER A 98 -7.74 1.32 -11.54
C SER A 98 -6.67 1.58 -10.47
N THR A 99 -5.77 2.55 -10.70
CA THR A 99 -4.77 2.96 -9.71
C THR A 99 -5.45 3.48 -8.44
N CYS A 100 -6.40 4.41 -8.58
CA CYS A 100 -7.13 4.97 -7.42
C CYS A 100 -7.91 3.90 -6.66
N GLU A 101 -8.56 2.97 -7.35
CA GLU A 101 -9.30 1.87 -6.74
C GLU A 101 -8.36 0.96 -5.92
N ILE A 102 -7.22 0.57 -6.49
CA ILE A 102 -6.20 -0.22 -5.79
C ILE A 102 -5.68 0.52 -4.55
N LEU A 103 -5.32 1.80 -4.69
CA LEU A 103 -4.81 2.58 -3.56
C LEU A 103 -5.86 2.72 -2.44
N LYS A 104 -7.15 2.86 -2.77
CA LYS A 104 -8.24 2.87 -1.79
C LYS A 104 -8.35 1.55 -1.02
N GLU A 105 -8.17 0.41 -1.66
CA GLU A 105 -8.12 -0.87 -0.95
C GLU A 105 -6.88 -0.98 -0.05
N LEU A 106 -5.72 -0.50 -0.54
CA LEU A 106 -4.49 -0.50 0.26
C LEU A 106 -4.59 0.40 1.50
N THR A 107 -5.31 1.54 1.47
CA THR A 107 -5.56 2.35 2.67
C THR A 107 -6.32 1.59 3.75
N LYS A 108 -7.23 0.68 3.38
CA LYS A 108 -7.96 -0.18 4.33
C LYS A 108 -7.03 -1.22 4.94
N ILE A 109 -6.14 -1.80 4.14
CA ILE A 109 -5.14 -2.77 4.60
C ILE A 109 -4.18 -2.12 5.58
N GLU A 110 -3.61 -0.94 5.26
CA GLU A 110 -2.74 -0.21 6.19
C GLU A 110 -3.45 0.12 7.51
N LYS A 111 -4.73 0.51 7.47
CA LYS A 111 -5.53 0.73 8.67
C LYS A 111 -5.67 -0.54 9.51
N LEU A 112 -5.96 -1.66 8.89
CA LEU A 112 -6.05 -2.97 9.57
C LEU A 112 -4.71 -3.34 10.22
N LEU A 113 -3.60 -3.10 9.53
CA LEU A 113 -2.25 -3.36 10.05
C LEU A 113 -1.91 -2.42 11.21
N THR A 114 -2.25 -1.11 11.12
CA THR A 114 -2.11 -0.14 12.22
C THR A 114 -2.77 -0.67 13.49
N ASP A 115 -4.05 -1.06 13.39
CA ASP A 115 -4.83 -1.55 14.54
C ASP A 115 -4.24 -2.88 15.08
N THR A 116 -3.80 -3.77 14.19
CA THR A 116 -3.24 -5.06 14.57
C THR A 116 -1.90 -4.89 15.31
N TYR A 117 -0.99 -4.05 14.81
CA TYR A 117 0.29 -3.78 15.47
C TYR A 117 0.12 -3.04 16.80
N SER A 118 -0.79 -2.06 16.87
CA SER A 118 -1.11 -1.34 18.09
C SER A 118 -1.65 -2.28 19.17
N ASN A 119 -2.57 -3.17 18.82
CA ASN A 119 -3.12 -4.17 19.72
C ASN A 119 -2.04 -5.16 20.18
N TYR A 120 -1.16 -5.57 19.28
CA TYR A 120 -0.06 -6.47 19.62
C TYR A 120 0.94 -5.80 20.57
N ALA A 121 1.32 -4.55 20.33
CA ALA A 121 2.22 -3.80 21.18
C ALA A 121 1.72 -3.66 22.63
N GLN A 122 0.40 -3.59 22.81
CA GLN A 122 -0.26 -3.50 24.14
C GLN A 122 -0.55 -4.85 24.76
N SER A 123 -0.37 -5.95 24.04
CA SER A 123 -0.76 -7.28 24.48
C SER A 123 0.25 -7.91 25.47
N SER A 124 -0.22 -8.92 26.21
CA SER A 124 0.66 -9.76 27.03
C SER A 124 1.63 -10.61 26.20
N ALA A 125 1.37 -10.75 24.89
CA ALA A 125 2.25 -11.47 23.96
C ALA A 125 3.61 -10.83 23.85
N ILE A 126 3.64 -9.52 23.66
CA ILE A 126 4.88 -8.78 23.52
C ILE A 126 5.75 -8.88 24.77
N LYS A 127 5.10 -8.89 25.96
CA LYS A 127 5.79 -9.08 27.24
C LYS A 127 6.42 -10.47 27.35
N ALA A 128 5.72 -11.50 26.91
CA ALA A 128 6.23 -12.88 26.92
C ALA A 128 7.45 -13.04 26.00
N ILE A 129 7.38 -12.49 24.79
CA ILE A 129 8.51 -12.48 23.86
C ILE A 129 9.69 -11.70 24.42
N ALA A 130 9.44 -10.48 24.91
CA ALA A 130 10.47 -9.64 25.46
C ALA A 130 11.20 -10.30 26.65
N GLN A 131 10.46 -10.95 27.55
CA GLN A 131 11.05 -11.72 28.65
C GLN A 131 11.90 -12.89 28.17
N GLU A 132 11.52 -13.56 27.10
CA GLU A 132 12.33 -14.67 26.56
C GLU A 132 13.59 -14.15 25.87
N VAL A 133 13.47 -13.13 25.02
CA VAL A 133 14.63 -12.53 24.32
C VAL A 133 15.64 -11.91 25.30
N THR A 134 15.19 -11.29 26.40
CA THR A 134 16.11 -10.72 27.41
C THR A 134 16.95 -11.75 28.14
N LYS A 135 16.60 -13.04 28.09
CA LYS A 135 17.48 -14.13 28.62
C LYS A 135 18.74 -14.28 27.78
N TYR A 136 18.73 -13.92 26.51
CA TYR A 136 19.81 -14.10 25.56
C TYR A 136 20.44 -12.75 25.12
N THR A 137 19.78 -11.64 25.44
CA THR A 137 20.21 -10.30 25.02
C THR A 137 20.03 -9.30 26.16
N ASN A 138 20.78 -8.19 26.15
CA ASN A 138 20.62 -7.09 27.12
C ASN A 138 19.52 -6.08 26.69
N VAL A 139 18.53 -6.51 25.91
CA VAL A 139 17.46 -5.63 25.42
C VAL A 139 16.37 -5.49 26.50
N ASN A 140 16.00 -4.25 26.81
CA ASN A 140 14.92 -3.96 27.76
C ASN A 140 13.55 -4.32 27.17
N VAL A 141 12.72 -4.98 27.97
CA VAL A 141 11.32 -5.39 27.65
C VAL A 141 10.49 -4.22 27.10
N ASP A 142 10.62 -3.02 27.70
CA ASP A 142 9.85 -1.85 27.28
C ASP A 142 10.23 -1.37 25.86
N ASN A 143 11.42 -1.67 25.40
CA ASN A 143 11.83 -1.31 24.05
C ASN A 143 11.17 -2.18 22.98
N PHE A 144 10.80 -3.41 23.30
CA PHE A 144 10.06 -4.29 22.39
C PHE A 144 8.68 -3.74 22.03
N ALA A 145 7.90 -3.36 23.04
CA ALA A 145 6.58 -2.74 22.83
C ALA A 145 6.68 -1.47 21.98
N LYS A 146 7.71 -0.63 22.23
CA LYS A 146 7.98 0.59 21.45
C LYS A 146 8.29 0.30 19.99
N VAL A 147 8.96 -0.81 19.67
CA VAL A 147 9.24 -1.19 18.27
C VAL A 147 7.94 -1.41 17.52
N PHE A 148 7.01 -2.22 18.07
CA PHE A 148 5.73 -2.49 17.43
C PHE A 148 4.81 -1.28 17.40
N GLN A 149 4.88 -0.42 18.42
CA GLN A 149 4.16 0.86 18.39
C GLN A 149 4.66 1.75 17.26
N LYS A 150 5.98 1.85 17.04
CA LYS A 150 6.55 2.58 15.91
C LYS A 150 6.16 1.98 14.55
N ILE A 151 6.08 0.66 14.44
CA ILE A 151 5.58 0.03 13.22
C ILE A 151 4.10 0.43 12.98
N ALA A 152 3.27 0.45 14.02
CA ALA A 152 1.89 0.91 13.89
C ALA A 152 1.80 2.38 13.44
N GLU A 153 2.62 3.26 14.01
CA GLU A 153 2.72 4.68 13.60
C GLU A 153 3.18 4.82 12.14
N GLU A 154 4.11 3.97 11.69
CA GLU A 154 4.57 3.92 10.31
C GLU A 154 3.47 3.47 9.35
N LYS A 155 2.66 2.47 9.72
CA LYS A 155 1.49 2.05 8.95
C LYS A 155 0.42 3.13 8.83
N GLU A 156 0.17 3.90 9.89
CA GLU A 156 -0.74 5.04 9.81
C GLU A 156 -0.21 6.12 8.88
N ARG A 157 1.10 6.41 8.91
CA ARG A 157 1.74 7.33 7.97
C ARG A 157 1.60 6.85 6.52
N HIS A 158 1.82 5.55 6.24
CA HIS A 158 1.60 4.99 4.91
C HIS A 158 0.16 5.18 4.44
N ARG A 159 -0.81 4.97 5.33
CA ARG A 159 -2.23 5.20 5.03
C ARG A 159 -2.49 6.65 4.63
N GLU A 160 -1.92 7.61 5.35
CA GLU A 160 -2.04 9.05 5.05
C GLU A 160 -1.39 9.37 3.69
N GLU A 161 -0.17 8.91 3.44
CA GLU A 161 0.54 9.07 2.17
C GLU A 161 -0.27 8.50 0.98
N LEU A 162 -0.88 7.33 1.13
CA LEU A 162 -1.75 6.76 0.10
C LEU A 162 -2.97 7.64 -0.19
N ILE A 163 -3.58 8.23 0.83
CA ILE A 163 -4.71 9.16 0.69
C ILE A 163 -4.27 10.43 -0.09
N GLU A 164 -3.10 10.97 0.24
CA GLU A 164 -2.55 12.13 -0.47
C GLU A 164 -2.27 11.82 -1.95
N ILE A 165 -1.72 10.65 -2.24
CA ILE A 165 -1.50 10.17 -3.62
C ILE A 165 -2.82 10.05 -4.38
N ILE A 166 -3.85 9.45 -3.78
CA ILE A 166 -5.19 9.34 -4.38
C ILE A 166 -5.72 10.73 -4.72
N TYR A 167 -5.63 11.67 -3.78
CA TYR A 167 -6.09 13.04 -4.00
C TYR A 167 -5.34 13.73 -5.14
N ALA A 168 -4.01 13.63 -5.18
CA ALA A 168 -3.17 14.19 -6.24
C ALA A 168 -3.53 13.62 -7.61
N LEU A 169 -3.73 12.32 -7.69
CA LEU A 169 -4.18 11.64 -8.89
C LEU A 169 -5.58 12.18 -9.31
N GLU A 170 -6.56 12.24 -8.42
CA GLU A 170 -7.92 12.73 -8.72
C GLU A 170 -7.93 14.18 -9.23
N GLN A 171 -7.08 15.06 -8.72
CA GLN A 171 -6.92 16.42 -9.20
C GLN A 171 -6.31 16.47 -10.61
N THR A 172 -5.31 15.64 -10.88
CA THR A 172 -4.65 15.56 -12.20
C THR A 172 -5.63 15.13 -13.28
N GLU A 173 -6.44 14.11 -13.02
CA GLU A 173 -7.44 13.63 -13.98
C GLU A 173 -8.57 14.64 -14.18
N ALA A 174 -9.05 15.29 -13.12
CA ALA A 174 -10.05 16.35 -13.22
C ALA A 174 -9.56 17.52 -14.10
N ASN A 175 -8.28 17.89 -13.96
CA ASN A 175 -7.67 18.93 -14.80
C ASN A 175 -7.53 18.47 -16.26
N ARG A 176 -7.14 17.22 -16.50
CA ARG A 176 -7.07 16.61 -17.84
C ARG A 176 -8.43 16.64 -18.53
N LEU A 177 -9.48 16.23 -17.83
CA LEU A 177 -10.84 16.22 -18.36
C LEU A 177 -11.35 17.63 -18.69
N ARG A 178 -11.04 18.63 -17.87
CA ARG A 178 -11.39 20.04 -18.16
C ARG A 178 -10.70 20.56 -19.43
N GLN A 179 -9.47 20.12 -19.72
CA GLN A 179 -8.76 20.53 -20.94
C GLN A 179 -9.30 19.84 -22.20
N ILE A 180 -9.81 18.61 -22.08
CA ILE A 180 -10.33 17.83 -23.20
C ILE A 180 -11.80 18.20 -23.50
N THR A 181 -12.55 18.63 -22.49
CA THR A 181 -13.95 19.04 -22.70
C THR A 181 -13.96 20.34 -23.49
N PRO A 182 -14.42 20.36 -24.77
CA PRO A 182 -14.49 21.58 -25.53
C PRO A 182 -15.40 22.54 -24.77
N VAL A 183 -14.92 23.76 -24.55
CA VAL A 183 -15.77 24.86 -24.08
C VAL A 183 -16.77 25.12 -25.21
N ILE A 184 -17.95 24.52 -25.11
CA ILE A 184 -19.07 24.90 -25.98
C ILE A 184 -19.41 26.32 -25.56
N LYS A 185 -18.74 27.29 -26.20
CA LYS A 185 -19.16 28.70 -26.14
C LYS A 185 -20.48 28.76 -26.88
N TYR A 186 -21.58 28.80 -26.15
CA TYR A 186 -22.87 29.19 -26.70
C TYR A 186 -22.77 30.65 -27.13
N GLN A 187 -22.31 30.83 -28.38
CA GLN A 187 -22.27 32.17 -28.99
C GLN A 187 -23.61 32.47 -29.61
N ASN A 188 -24.64 32.60 -28.89
CA ASN A 188 -25.94 33.11 -29.33
C ASN A 188 -27.11 32.11 -29.26
N PRO A 189 -28.09 32.31 -28.37
CA PRO A 189 -29.30 31.47 -28.32
C PRO A 189 -30.11 31.50 -29.62
N ASP A 190 -29.96 32.53 -30.43
CA ASP A 190 -30.75 32.72 -31.68
C ASP A 190 -30.19 31.95 -32.91
N ALA A 191 -29.01 31.34 -32.79
CA ALA A 191 -28.41 30.53 -33.87
C ALA A 191 -29.15 29.20 -34.13
N TRP A 192 -29.96 28.72 -33.21
CA TRP A 192 -30.75 27.51 -33.35
C TRP A 192 -31.89 27.61 -34.35
N ILE A 193 -32.32 28.84 -34.70
CA ILE A 193 -33.50 29.07 -35.56
C ILE A 193 -33.13 29.02 -37.05
N ARG A 194 -31.85 28.99 -37.43
CA ARG A 194 -31.38 29.07 -38.83
C ARG A 194 -30.57 27.90 -39.36
N GLY A 195 -30.75 26.70 -38.86
CA GLY A 195 -30.23 25.46 -39.52
C GLY A 195 -28.71 25.43 -39.80
N SER A 196 -27.88 26.05 -38.97
CA SER A 196 -26.43 26.14 -39.17
C SER A 196 -25.74 24.89 -38.67
N THR A 197 -24.96 24.25 -39.54
CA THR A 197 -24.13 23.07 -39.28
C THR A 197 -23.12 23.36 -38.18
N ILE A 198 -23.07 22.50 -37.14
CA ILE A 198 -22.08 22.60 -36.07
C ILE A 198 -20.72 22.14 -36.64
N GLN A 199 -19.75 23.03 -36.77
CA GLN A 199 -18.36 22.68 -37.03
C GLN A 199 -17.65 22.39 -35.70
N ILE A 200 -17.28 21.15 -35.49
CA ILE A 200 -16.44 20.72 -34.35
C ILE A 200 -14.97 20.94 -34.77
N PHE A 201 -14.34 21.97 -34.23
CA PHE A 201 -12.91 22.17 -34.37
C PHE A 201 -12.17 21.30 -33.34
N SER A 202 -11.56 20.22 -33.82
CA SER A 202 -10.55 19.48 -33.07
C SER A 202 -9.22 20.21 -33.16
N THR A 203 -8.72 20.77 -32.06
CA THR A 203 -7.37 21.33 -31.99
C THR A 203 -6.36 20.21 -31.74
N ASN A 204 -6.12 19.39 -32.77
CA ASN A 204 -4.92 18.57 -32.80
C ASN A 204 -3.79 19.42 -33.39
N SER A 205 -2.90 19.91 -32.53
CA SER A 205 -1.63 20.50 -32.93
C SER A 205 -0.74 19.41 -33.51
N THR A 206 -0.84 19.19 -34.81
CA THR A 206 0.14 18.36 -35.54
C THR A 206 1.37 19.24 -35.80
N THR A 207 2.42 19.06 -35.01
CA THR A 207 3.77 19.56 -35.38
C THR A 207 4.27 18.72 -36.52
N ALA A 208 4.21 19.28 -37.73
CA ALA A 208 4.89 18.75 -38.88
C ALA A 208 6.41 18.95 -38.71
N ILE A 209 7.15 17.84 -38.59
CA ILE A 209 8.61 17.82 -38.75
C ILE A 209 8.88 17.70 -40.22
N SER A 210 9.30 18.82 -40.84
CA SER A 210 9.88 18.78 -42.18
C SER A 210 11.31 18.29 -42.06
N ALA A 211 11.63 17.18 -42.74
CA ALA A 211 12.97 16.73 -43.00
C ALA A 211 13.53 17.50 -44.23
N GLU A 212 14.68 18.13 -44.07
CA GLU A 212 15.69 18.38 -45.08
C GLU A 212 17.00 17.75 -44.63
#